data_17861210af50f00dda09576bb9be1531
#
_entry.id   17861210af50f00dda09576bb9be1531
#
_cell.length_a   1.000
_cell.length_b   1.000
_cell.length_c   1.000
_cell.angle_alpha   90.00
_cell.angle_beta   90.00
_cell.angle_gamma   90.00
#
_symmetry.space_group_name_H-M   'P 1'
#
loop_
_entity.id
_entity.type
_entity.pdbx_description
1 polymer ?
#
loop_
_entity_poly.entity_id
_entity_poly.type
_entity_poly.pdbx_seq_one_letter_code
_entity_poly.pdbx_strand_id
1 'polypeptide(L)'
;VDAGHKDGVRMRDYGRFGGLDDDHGNSTRSLLIECGFHGDPASRAVAQDQCVRFIEQSGALSADALAQQLPGWRLPDAPRQWALEVTGPVVAISSAFRFVAPYTGLEVFEKAGTVIGDNDGVPVVTPYDDCMLVMPSVRQARAGVTVVRFARRRLL
;
A
#
# COMPACT_ATOMS: atom_id res chain seq x y z
N VAL A 1 4.18 3.10 3.56
CA VAL A 1 2.84 3.65 3.42
C VAL A 1 2.13 3.57 4.75
N ASP A 2 1.82 4.72 5.33
CA ASP A 2 1.06 4.79 6.59
C ASP A 2 -0.44 4.70 6.25
N ALA A 3 -0.90 3.50 6.00
CA ALA A 3 -2.27 3.24 5.53
C ALA A 3 -3.29 3.18 6.65
N GLY A 4 -3.11 3.82 7.78
CA GLY A 4 -4.06 3.82 8.91
C GLY A 4 -4.87 2.54 9.05
N HIS A 5 -4.70 1.80 10.08
CA HIS A 5 -5.51 0.59 10.31
C HIS A 5 -6.88 0.98 10.88
N LYS A 6 -7.92 0.17 10.64
CA LYS A 6 -9.27 0.39 11.15
C LYS A 6 -9.34 0.57 12.69
N ASP A 7 -8.37 0.06 13.40
CA ASP A 7 -8.27 0.13 14.86
C ASP A 7 -7.43 1.35 15.33
N GLY A 8 -7.13 2.29 14.43
CA GLY A 8 -6.33 3.48 14.74
C GLY A 8 -4.83 3.23 14.85
N VAL A 9 -4.39 2.00 14.68
CA VAL A 9 -2.97 1.63 14.68
C VAL A 9 -2.38 1.94 13.30
N ARG A 10 -1.27 2.63 13.25
CA ARG A 10 -0.59 2.96 11.99
C ARG A 10 0.27 1.77 11.55
N MET A 11 0.41 1.58 10.24
CA MET A 11 1.25 0.50 9.70
C MET A 11 2.69 0.58 10.21
N ARG A 12 3.22 1.78 10.43
CA ARG A 12 4.55 1.98 11.03
C ARG A 12 4.67 1.51 12.49
N ASP A 13 3.56 1.32 13.18
CA ASP A 13 3.52 0.85 14.57
C ASP A 13 3.55 -0.69 14.66
N TYR A 14 3.29 -1.39 13.54
CA TYR A 14 3.55 -2.83 13.42
C TYR A 14 5.05 -3.07 13.32
N GLY A 15 5.64 -3.85 14.12
CA GLY A 15 7.09 -4.07 14.15
C GLY A 15 7.83 -3.09 15.04
N ARG A 16 7.15 -2.16 15.65
CA ARG A 16 7.66 -1.47 16.81
C ARG A 16 7.76 -2.50 17.92
N PHE A 17 8.99 -2.91 18.20
CA PHE A 17 9.26 -3.68 19.41
C PHE A 17 8.97 -2.77 20.58
N GLY A 18 7.76 -2.91 21.13
CA GLY A 18 7.14 -1.94 22.00
C GLY A 18 8.03 -1.47 23.14
N GLY A 19 8.10 -0.16 23.30
CA GLY A 19 8.69 0.46 24.47
C GLY A 19 10.21 0.38 24.59
N LEU A 20 10.91 0.03 23.51
CA LEU A 20 12.38 0.04 23.50
C LEU A 20 12.94 1.38 23.02
N ASP A 21 12.30 2.47 23.35
CA ASP A 21 13.04 3.67 23.66
C ASP A 21 13.75 3.33 24.96
N ASP A 22 15.02 2.94 24.89
CA ASP A 22 15.79 2.74 26.10
C ASP A 22 15.91 4.09 26.83
N ASP A 23 16.16 4.05 28.13
CA ASP A 23 16.36 5.24 28.96
C ASP A 23 17.51 6.14 28.48
N HIS A 24 18.18 5.77 27.38
CA HIS A 24 19.30 6.46 26.74
C HIS A 24 18.93 7.18 25.44
N GLY A 25 17.63 7.25 25.09
CA GLY A 25 17.15 7.97 23.91
C GLY A 25 17.41 7.28 22.56
N ASN A 26 17.77 6.00 22.55
CA ASN A 26 17.89 5.21 21.33
C ASN A 26 16.52 4.78 20.86
N SER A 27 16.11 5.23 19.68
CA SER A 27 14.87 4.77 19.06
C SER A 27 15.15 3.64 18.08
N THR A 28 14.46 2.51 18.24
CA THR A 28 14.48 1.43 17.26
C THR A 28 13.74 1.90 15.99
N ARG A 29 14.43 1.87 14.86
CA ARG A 29 13.80 2.12 13.57
C ARG A 29 13.07 0.87 13.12
N SER A 30 11.79 1.00 12.81
CA SER A 30 11.00 -0.09 12.26
C SER A 30 10.21 0.37 11.03
N LEU A 31 10.06 -0.52 10.06
CA LEU A 31 9.31 -0.28 8.83
C LEU A 31 8.60 -1.57 8.43
N LEU A 32 7.30 -1.48 8.17
CA LEU A 32 6.57 -2.55 7.52
C LEU A 32 6.59 -2.32 6.00
N ILE A 33 7.00 -3.32 5.25
CA ILE A 33 7.06 -3.28 3.78
C ILE A 33 6.21 -4.42 3.23
N GLU A 34 5.24 -4.09 2.39
CA GLU A 34 4.41 -5.05 1.68
C GLU A 34 4.92 -5.20 0.26
N CYS A 35 5.54 -6.34 -0.06
CA CYS A 35 6.24 -6.59 -1.32
C CYS A 35 5.46 -7.47 -2.31
N GLY A 36 4.22 -7.84 -1.97
CA GLY A 36 3.38 -8.70 -2.78
C GLY A 36 3.33 -10.15 -2.30
N PHE A 37 2.90 -11.07 -3.19
CA PHE A 37 2.70 -12.47 -2.82
C PHE A 37 4.04 -13.22 -2.67
N HIS A 38 4.28 -13.80 -1.52
CA HIS A 38 5.56 -14.47 -1.20
C HIS A 38 5.87 -15.71 -2.07
N GLY A 39 4.88 -16.31 -2.71
CA GLY A 39 5.05 -17.39 -3.69
C GLY A 39 5.62 -16.94 -5.03
N ASP A 40 5.53 -15.63 -5.35
CA ASP A 40 6.06 -15.06 -6.58
C ASP A 40 7.55 -14.71 -6.44
N PRO A 41 8.42 -15.23 -7.35
CA PRO A 41 9.84 -14.92 -7.34
C PRO A 41 10.15 -13.42 -7.45
N ALA A 42 9.38 -12.65 -8.23
CA ALA A 42 9.57 -11.22 -8.37
C ALA A 42 9.27 -10.48 -7.07
N SER A 43 8.21 -10.85 -6.38
CA SER A 43 7.86 -10.29 -5.06
C SER A 43 8.93 -10.59 -4.01
N ARG A 44 9.54 -11.80 -4.05
CA ARG A 44 10.67 -12.12 -3.16
C ARG A 44 11.91 -11.29 -3.45
N ALA A 45 12.22 -11.06 -4.73
CA ALA A 45 13.35 -10.21 -5.12
C ALA A 45 13.14 -8.77 -4.64
N VAL A 46 11.92 -8.22 -4.77
CA VAL A 46 11.57 -6.90 -4.22
C VAL A 46 11.71 -6.89 -2.71
N ALA A 47 11.24 -7.92 -1.99
CA ALA A 47 11.38 -7.99 -0.54
C ALA A 47 12.85 -7.99 -0.10
N GLN A 48 13.68 -8.78 -0.76
CA GLN A 48 15.13 -8.81 -0.50
C GLN A 48 15.77 -7.44 -0.74
N ASP A 49 15.52 -6.82 -1.89
CA ASP A 49 16.04 -5.49 -2.23
C ASP A 49 15.64 -4.44 -1.19
N GLN A 50 14.37 -4.40 -0.80
CA GLN A 50 13.88 -3.44 0.19
C GLN A 50 14.48 -3.66 1.58
N CYS A 51 14.63 -4.91 2.02
CA CYS A 51 15.28 -5.22 3.30
C CYS A 51 16.74 -4.77 3.30
N VAL A 52 17.49 -5.06 2.25
CA VAL A 52 18.91 -4.69 2.16
C VAL A 52 19.10 -3.19 2.05
N ARG A 53 18.24 -2.47 1.30
CA ARG A 53 18.23 -0.99 1.27
C ARG A 53 17.95 -0.40 2.66
N PHE A 54 17.04 -1.01 3.42
CA PHE A 54 16.77 -0.57 4.79
C PHE A 54 17.98 -0.74 5.71
N ILE A 55 18.69 -1.88 5.60
CA ILE A 55 19.93 -2.14 6.35
C ILE A 55 21.01 -1.10 6.00
N GLU A 56 21.20 -0.82 4.71
CA GLU A 56 22.13 0.22 4.23
C GLU A 56 21.77 1.60 4.80
N GLN A 57 20.51 2.01 4.62
CA GLN A 57 20.03 3.32 5.08
C GLN A 57 20.02 3.47 6.61
N SER A 58 19.88 2.38 7.35
CA SER A 58 19.97 2.40 8.80
C SER A 58 21.42 2.57 9.31
N GLY A 59 22.41 2.40 8.43
CA GLY A 59 23.82 2.43 8.78
C GLY A 59 24.32 1.15 9.47
N ALA A 60 23.52 0.09 9.50
CA ALA A 60 23.91 -1.19 10.10
C ALA A 60 25.02 -1.90 9.31
N LEU A 61 25.01 -1.77 7.97
CA LEU A 61 26.08 -2.21 7.09
C LEU A 61 26.39 -1.12 6.05
N SER A 62 27.67 -1.01 5.68
CA SER A 62 28.08 -0.11 4.61
C SER A 62 27.74 -0.66 3.23
N ALA A 63 27.61 0.22 2.23
CA ALA A 63 27.39 -0.17 0.84
C ALA A 63 28.48 -1.14 0.34
N ASP A 64 29.75 -0.91 0.70
CA ASP A 64 30.86 -1.78 0.31
C ASP A 64 30.75 -3.18 0.92
N ALA A 65 30.39 -3.28 2.20
CA ALA A 65 30.18 -4.56 2.86
C ALA A 65 29.00 -5.33 2.22
N LEU A 66 27.93 -4.65 1.88
CA LEU A 66 26.77 -5.24 1.18
C LEU A 66 27.13 -5.72 -0.23
N ALA A 67 27.89 -4.93 -0.99
CA ALA A 67 28.32 -5.31 -2.32
C ALA A 67 29.23 -6.55 -2.32
N GLN A 68 30.07 -6.71 -1.30
CA GLN A 68 30.94 -7.88 -1.14
C GLN A 68 30.19 -9.13 -0.68
N GLN A 69 29.25 -9.01 0.27
CA GLN A 69 28.55 -10.15 0.86
C GLN A 69 27.33 -10.59 0.07
N LEU A 70 26.68 -9.68 -0.63
CA LEU A 70 25.44 -9.91 -1.38
C LEU A 70 25.55 -9.33 -2.81
N PRO A 71 26.45 -9.82 -3.67
CA PRO A 71 26.60 -9.31 -5.01
C PRO A 71 25.29 -9.46 -5.81
N GLY A 72 24.89 -8.43 -6.53
CA GLY A 72 23.69 -8.44 -7.36
C GLY A 72 22.36 -8.37 -6.63
N TRP A 73 22.33 -8.02 -5.35
CA TRP A 73 21.10 -7.91 -4.58
C TRP A 73 20.19 -6.77 -5.03
N ARG A 74 20.78 -5.70 -5.55
CA ARG A 74 20.08 -4.46 -5.85
C ARG A 74 19.29 -4.58 -7.15
N LEU A 75 17.99 -4.39 -7.07
CA LEU A 75 17.16 -4.20 -8.25
C LEU A 75 17.38 -2.81 -8.85
N PRO A 76 17.13 -2.63 -10.16
CA PRO A 76 17.13 -1.29 -10.77
C PRO A 76 16.18 -0.36 -10.01
N ASP A 77 16.57 0.90 -9.89
CA ASP A 77 15.71 1.91 -9.28
C ASP A 77 14.44 2.07 -10.13
N ALA A 78 13.30 2.16 -9.43
CA ALA A 78 12.03 2.43 -10.12
C ALA A 78 12.13 3.77 -10.86
N PRO A 79 11.68 3.85 -12.12
CA PRO A 79 11.83 5.07 -12.93
C PRO A 79 11.09 6.27 -12.35
N ARG A 80 10.06 6.03 -11.55
CA ARG A 80 9.29 7.06 -10.85
C ARG A 80 8.56 6.48 -9.65
N GLN A 81 8.65 7.17 -8.53
CA GLN A 81 7.79 6.90 -7.37
C GLN A 81 6.60 7.88 -7.38
N TRP A 82 5.46 7.35 -6.96
CA TRP A 82 4.23 8.12 -6.83
C TRP A 82 3.68 7.93 -5.43
N ALA A 83 3.19 9.01 -4.84
CA ALA A 83 2.33 8.90 -3.68
C ALA A 83 0.87 8.87 -4.13
N LEU A 84 0.07 8.06 -3.45
CA LEU A 84 -1.37 8.07 -3.58
C LEU A 84 -1.97 8.65 -2.31
N GLU A 85 -2.69 9.76 -2.47
CA GLU A 85 -3.49 10.34 -1.40
C GLU A 85 -4.87 9.72 -1.43
N VAL A 86 -5.18 8.88 -0.45
CA VAL A 86 -6.52 8.30 -0.30
C VAL A 86 -7.48 9.40 0.14
N THR A 87 -8.54 9.60 -0.63
CA THR A 87 -9.53 10.67 -0.43
C THR A 87 -10.80 10.20 0.25
N GLY A 88 -11.13 8.91 0.13
CA GLY A 88 -12.30 8.34 0.81
C GLY A 88 -12.55 6.88 0.47
N PRO A 89 -13.25 6.16 1.35
CA PRO A 89 -13.68 4.80 1.11
C PRO A 89 -15.02 4.74 0.38
N VAL A 90 -15.25 3.66 -0.36
CA VAL A 90 -16.57 3.16 -0.72
C VAL A 90 -16.92 2.03 0.24
N VAL A 91 -17.98 2.22 1.01
CA VAL A 91 -18.44 1.24 2.00
C VAL A 91 -19.66 0.52 1.44
N ALA A 92 -19.64 -0.80 1.46
CA ALA A 92 -20.77 -1.61 1.01
C ALA A 92 -21.99 -1.42 1.94
N ILE A 93 -23.16 -1.24 1.34
CA ILE A 93 -24.45 -1.18 2.06
C ILE A 93 -24.89 -2.60 2.43
N SER A 94 -24.59 -3.56 1.54
CA SER A 94 -24.92 -4.97 1.73
C SER A 94 -23.90 -5.89 1.03
N SER A 95 -24.15 -7.18 1.04
CA SER A 95 -23.39 -8.17 0.27
C SER A 95 -23.68 -8.14 -1.23
N ALA A 96 -24.64 -7.32 -1.68
CA ALA A 96 -25.02 -7.17 -3.08
C ALA A 96 -24.10 -6.25 -3.89
N PHE A 97 -23.12 -5.61 -3.24
CA PHE A 97 -22.14 -4.76 -3.94
C PHE A 97 -21.47 -5.49 -5.10
N ARG A 98 -21.36 -4.83 -6.25
CA ARG A 98 -20.68 -5.35 -7.47
C ARG A 98 -19.93 -4.25 -8.18
N PHE A 99 -18.74 -4.57 -8.66
CA PHE A 99 -18.04 -3.72 -9.64
C PHE A 99 -18.59 -3.97 -11.04
N VAL A 100 -18.53 -2.95 -11.90
CA VAL A 100 -18.92 -3.08 -13.33
C VAL A 100 -17.85 -3.79 -14.16
N ALA A 101 -16.62 -3.91 -13.64
CA ALA A 101 -15.50 -4.61 -14.26
C ALA A 101 -14.61 -5.27 -13.19
N PRO A 102 -13.75 -6.22 -13.56
CA PRO A 102 -12.83 -6.88 -12.63
C PRO A 102 -11.62 -5.99 -12.29
N TYR A 103 -11.82 -5.01 -11.43
CA TYR A 103 -10.75 -4.12 -10.99
C TYR A 103 -9.75 -4.84 -10.07
N THR A 104 -8.47 -4.52 -10.26
CA THR A 104 -7.35 -5.07 -9.47
C THR A 104 -6.66 -4.05 -8.58
N GLY A 105 -6.91 -2.75 -8.84
CA GLY A 105 -6.31 -1.60 -8.18
C GLY A 105 -5.36 -0.84 -9.08
N LEU A 106 -5.24 0.45 -8.79
CA LEU A 106 -4.45 1.43 -9.55
C LEU A 106 -5.03 1.80 -10.92
N GLU A 107 -6.24 1.35 -11.26
CA GLU A 107 -6.95 1.86 -12.42
C GLU A 107 -7.19 3.36 -12.28
N VAL A 108 -6.99 4.09 -13.38
CA VAL A 108 -7.20 5.54 -13.47
C VAL A 108 -8.44 5.83 -14.29
N PHE A 109 -9.34 6.60 -13.74
CA PHE A 109 -10.56 7.07 -14.40
C PHE A 109 -10.42 8.54 -14.73
N GLU A 110 -10.27 8.86 -16.00
CA GLU A 110 -10.01 10.21 -16.49
C GLU A 110 -11.11 11.21 -16.12
N LYS A 111 -12.36 10.75 -16.01
CA LYS A 111 -13.51 11.61 -15.78
C LYS A 111 -14.24 11.28 -14.49
N ALA A 112 -14.60 12.34 -13.76
CA ALA A 112 -15.56 12.29 -12.68
C ALA A 112 -16.90 11.77 -13.16
N GLY A 113 -17.67 11.11 -12.28
CA GLY A 113 -18.98 10.56 -12.60
C GLY A 113 -18.93 9.22 -13.36
N THR A 114 -17.73 8.65 -13.60
CA THR A 114 -17.62 7.32 -14.21
C THR A 114 -18.14 6.27 -13.24
N VAL A 115 -19.10 5.46 -13.68
CA VAL A 115 -19.67 4.38 -12.87
C VAL A 115 -18.65 3.26 -12.74
N ILE A 116 -18.31 2.90 -11.50
CA ILE A 116 -17.38 1.81 -11.18
C ILE A 116 -18.06 0.61 -10.52
N GLY A 117 -19.28 0.77 -10.05
CA GLY A 117 -19.98 -0.30 -9.36
C GLY A 117 -21.43 0.05 -9.03
N ASP A 118 -22.11 -0.92 -8.49
CA ASP A 118 -23.45 -0.82 -7.91
C ASP A 118 -23.40 -1.22 -6.45
N ASN A 119 -23.94 -0.39 -5.59
CA ASN A 119 -23.98 -0.60 -4.15
C ASN A 119 -25.43 -0.76 -3.70
N ASP A 120 -25.96 -1.95 -3.96
CA ASP A 120 -27.37 -2.30 -3.64
C ASP A 120 -28.38 -1.40 -4.35
N GLY A 121 -28.23 -1.28 -5.69
CA GLY A 121 -29.09 -0.45 -6.55
C GLY A 121 -28.65 1.03 -6.61
N VAL A 122 -27.61 1.44 -5.90
CA VAL A 122 -27.06 2.81 -5.95
C VAL A 122 -25.75 2.79 -6.75
N PRO A 123 -25.69 3.52 -7.90
CA PRO A 123 -24.45 3.62 -8.66
C PRO A 123 -23.32 4.24 -7.85
N VAL A 124 -22.15 3.61 -7.87
CA VAL A 124 -20.92 4.18 -7.31
C VAL A 124 -20.13 4.80 -8.44
N VAL A 125 -19.86 6.10 -8.32
CA VAL A 125 -19.18 6.89 -9.35
C VAL A 125 -17.89 7.51 -8.81
N THR A 126 -16.94 7.75 -9.73
CA THR A 126 -15.71 8.46 -9.41
C THR A 126 -16.01 9.92 -9.02
N PRO A 127 -15.47 10.41 -7.89
CA PRO A 127 -15.82 11.74 -7.37
C PRO A 127 -15.10 12.90 -8.06
N TYR A 128 -14.06 12.64 -8.86
CA TYR A 128 -13.25 13.66 -9.55
C TYR A 128 -12.51 13.04 -10.74
N ASP A 129 -11.98 13.91 -11.60
CA ASP A 129 -11.13 13.52 -12.74
C ASP A 129 -9.81 12.90 -12.25
N ASP A 130 -9.25 11.99 -13.04
CA ASP A 130 -8.02 11.22 -12.72
C ASP A 130 -8.12 10.45 -11.41
N CYS A 131 -9.30 9.96 -11.08
CA CYS A 131 -9.55 9.17 -9.89
C CYS A 131 -8.92 7.78 -10.01
N MET A 132 -8.21 7.37 -8.98
CA MET A 132 -7.60 6.03 -8.90
C MET A 132 -8.32 5.16 -7.88
N LEU A 133 -8.38 3.85 -8.17
CA LEU A 133 -8.87 2.86 -7.23
C LEU A 133 -7.74 2.25 -6.42
N VAL A 134 -7.95 2.11 -5.12
CA VAL A 134 -7.01 1.47 -4.20
C VAL A 134 -7.69 0.29 -3.51
N MET A 135 -7.09 -0.90 -3.66
CA MET A 135 -7.50 -2.15 -3.04
C MET A 135 -8.98 -2.52 -3.28
N PRO A 136 -9.46 -2.54 -4.55
CA PRO A 136 -10.83 -2.99 -4.84
C PRO A 136 -10.98 -4.48 -4.48
N SER A 137 -12.03 -4.82 -3.73
CA SER A 137 -12.31 -6.21 -3.37
C SER A 137 -13.77 -6.38 -2.94
N VAL A 138 -14.42 -7.39 -3.49
CA VAL A 138 -15.78 -7.81 -3.08
C VAL A 138 -15.76 -9.08 -2.23
N ARG A 139 -14.59 -9.65 -1.95
CA ARG A 139 -14.47 -10.95 -1.25
C ARG A 139 -15.14 -10.95 0.14
N GLN A 140 -15.21 -9.82 0.77
CA GLN A 140 -15.80 -9.65 2.09
C GLN A 140 -16.90 -8.58 2.09
N ALA A 141 -17.53 -8.32 0.94
CA ALA A 141 -18.58 -7.31 0.82
C ALA A 141 -19.75 -7.66 1.75
N ARG A 142 -20.03 -6.77 2.66
CA ARG A 142 -21.18 -6.77 3.58
C ARG A 142 -21.36 -5.36 4.14
N ALA A 143 -22.51 -5.10 4.73
CA ALA A 143 -22.77 -3.80 5.32
C ALA A 143 -21.61 -3.31 6.23
N GLY A 144 -21.15 -2.11 6.00
CA GLY A 144 -20.07 -1.48 6.77
C GLY A 144 -18.64 -1.83 6.34
N VAL A 145 -18.44 -2.72 5.35
CA VAL A 145 -17.09 -3.07 4.87
C VAL A 145 -16.67 -2.18 3.70
N THR A 146 -15.46 -1.64 3.77
CA THR A 146 -14.84 -0.92 2.66
C THR A 146 -14.50 -1.89 1.52
N VAL A 147 -15.03 -1.63 0.32
CA VAL A 147 -14.81 -2.45 -0.88
C VAL A 147 -13.80 -1.84 -1.85
N VAL A 148 -13.56 -0.54 -1.79
CA VAL A 148 -12.52 0.18 -2.53
C VAL A 148 -12.28 1.54 -1.88
N ARG A 149 -11.13 2.15 -2.17
CA ARG A 149 -10.84 3.54 -1.82
C ARG A 149 -10.55 4.34 -3.06
N PHE A 150 -10.98 5.59 -3.08
CA PHE A 150 -10.57 6.56 -4.08
C PHE A 150 -9.27 7.23 -3.68
N ALA A 151 -8.42 7.51 -4.65
CA ALA A 151 -7.15 8.17 -4.40
C ALA A 151 -6.77 9.12 -5.55
N ARG A 152 -5.99 10.14 -5.19
CA ARG A 152 -5.32 11.06 -6.12
C ARG A 152 -3.84 10.71 -6.21
N ARG A 153 -3.29 10.77 -7.41
CA ARG A 153 -1.86 10.68 -7.62
C ARG A 153 -1.18 11.98 -7.21
N ARG A 154 -0.11 11.88 -6.46
CA ARG A 154 0.76 12.99 -6.09
C ARG A 154 2.18 12.71 -6.59
N LEU A 155 2.83 13.73 -7.13
CA LEU A 155 4.27 13.69 -7.38
C LEU A 155 4.99 13.80 -6.03
N LEU A 156 6.01 12.96 -5.85
CA LEU A 156 6.94 13.05 -4.73
C LEU A 156 8.09 13.98 -5.09
#